data_ce9e1284a27c610ccb794b1db15a637c
#
_entry.id   ce9e1284a27c610ccb794b1db15a637c
#
_cell.length_a   1.000
_cell.length_b   1.000
_cell.length_c   1.000
_cell.angle_alpha   90.00
_cell.angle_beta   90.00
_cell.angle_gamma   90.00
#
_symmetry.space_group_name_H-M   'P 1'
#
loop_
_entity.id
_entity.type
_entity.pdbx_description
1 polymer ?
#
loop_
_entity_poly.entity_id
_entity_poly.type
_entity_poly.pdbx_seq_one_letter_code
_entity_poly.pdbx_strand_id
1 'polypeptide(L)'
;MVSASEIPDPNKALFAGGEALTFDDVLVVPGYSEVLPDHVDTTTQLGSIELRVPLLSAAMDTVTEAPLAVAMAREGGIGILHRNLSPEDQAAEVCLLYTSPSPRDRTRSRMPSSA
;
A
#
# COMPACT_ATOMS: atom_id res chain seq x y z
N MET A 1 -17.36 -24.01 23.05
CA MET A 1 -16.32 -22.96 23.04
C MET A 1 -15.13 -23.54 22.30
N VAL A 2 -14.91 -23.12 21.07
CA VAL A 2 -13.75 -23.57 20.27
C VAL A 2 -12.52 -22.84 20.83
N SER A 3 -11.48 -23.59 21.17
CA SER A 3 -10.23 -23.04 21.70
C SER A 3 -9.56 -22.16 20.63
N ALA A 4 -9.02 -21.00 21.02
CA ALA A 4 -8.31 -20.09 20.12
C ALA A 4 -7.07 -20.73 19.43
N SER A 5 -6.63 -21.91 19.92
CA SER A 5 -5.51 -22.67 19.33
C SER A 5 -5.89 -23.52 18.12
N GLU A 6 -7.18 -23.64 17.79
CA GLU A 6 -7.68 -24.46 16.67
C GLU A 6 -8.05 -23.66 15.42
N ILE A 7 -7.92 -22.33 15.44
CA ILE A 7 -8.11 -21.54 14.24
C ILE A 7 -6.81 -21.65 13.42
N PRO A 8 -6.82 -22.38 12.30
CA PRO A 8 -5.64 -22.44 11.43
C PRO A 8 -5.31 -21.03 10.96
N ASP A 9 -4.02 -20.70 10.91
CA ASP A 9 -3.56 -19.43 10.34
C ASP A 9 -4.15 -19.29 8.93
N PRO A 10 -5.07 -18.34 8.70
CA PRO A 10 -5.76 -18.19 7.43
C PRO A 10 -4.77 -17.88 6.29
N ASN A 11 -3.65 -17.25 6.58
CA ASN A 11 -2.64 -16.94 5.58
C ASN A 11 -1.88 -18.18 5.14
N LYS A 12 -1.63 -19.13 6.06
CA LYS A 12 -0.97 -20.38 5.74
C LYS A 12 -1.85 -21.31 4.89
N ALA A 13 -3.16 -21.29 5.11
CA ALA A 13 -4.11 -22.06 4.32
C ALA A 13 -4.31 -21.48 2.91
N LEU A 14 -4.35 -20.15 2.77
CA LEU A 14 -4.53 -19.45 1.50
C LEU A 14 -3.40 -19.71 0.49
N PHE A 15 -2.17 -19.91 0.96
CA PHE A 15 -1.00 -20.08 0.09
C PHE A 15 -0.47 -21.52 0.04
N ALA A 16 -0.95 -22.42 0.90
CA ALA A 16 -0.47 -23.80 0.98
C ALA A 16 -0.86 -24.65 -0.24
N GLY A 17 -1.90 -24.30 -0.97
CA GLY A 17 -2.42 -25.08 -2.10
C GLY A 17 -1.97 -24.61 -3.48
N GLY A 18 -1.29 -23.47 -3.59
CA GLY A 18 -0.94 -22.87 -4.88
C GLY A 18 -2.14 -22.33 -5.67
N GLU A 19 -3.34 -22.32 -5.08
CA GLU A 19 -4.51 -21.65 -5.64
C GLU A 19 -4.45 -20.15 -5.33
N ALA A 20 -4.70 -19.32 -6.34
CA ALA A 20 -4.91 -17.91 -6.18
C ALA A 20 -6.42 -17.63 -6.15
N LEU A 21 -6.89 -17.02 -5.07
CA LEU A 21 -8.30 -16.68 -4.89
C LEU A 21 -8.53 -15.22 -5.31
N THR A 22 -9.69 -14.95 -5.91
CA THR A 22 -10.16 -13.60 -6.19
C THR A 22 -11.13 -13.13 -5.12
N PHE A 23 -11.47 -11.85 -5.11
CA PHE A 23 -12.46 -11.33 -4.18
C PHE A 23 -13.87 -11.91 -4.40
N ASP A 24 -14.15 -12.44 -5.59
CA ASP A 24 -15.41 -13.12 -5.90
C ASP A 24 -15.49 -14.52 -5.27
N ASP A 25 -14.34 -15.11 -4.93
CA ASP A 25 -14.24 -16.45 -4.36
C ASP A 25 -14.29 -16.46 -2.82
N VAL A 26 -14.15 -15.30 -2.19
CA VAL A 26 -13.97 -15.21 -0.73
C VAL A 26 -14.88 -14.16 -0.11
N LEU A 27 -15.27 -14.41 1.14
CA LEU A 27 -15.99 -13.46 1.98
C LEU A 27 -15.26 -13.27 3.30
N VAL A 28 -15.30 -12.05 3.83
CA VAL A 28 -14.77 -11.77 5.17
C VAL A 28 -15.71 -12.40 6.20
N VAL A 29 -15.15 -13.25 7.06
CA VAL A 29 -15.90 -13.85 8.17
C VAL A 29 -16.13 -12.79 9.24
N PRO A 30 -17.38 -12.48 9.62
CA PRO A 30 -17.67 -11.57 10.70
C PRO A 30 -17.06 -12.07 12.03
N GLY A 31 -16.44 -11.15 12.77
CA GLY A 31 -15.87 -11.44 14.08
C GLY A 31 -16.22 -10.35 15.08
N TYR A 32 -16.05 -10.66 16.35
CA TYR A 32 -16.17 -9.68 17.42
C TYR A 32 -14.96 -8.73 17.39
N SER A 33 -15.21 -7.42 17.49
CA SER A 33 -14.16 -6.41 17.58
C SER A 33 -14.54 -5.35 18.60
N GLU A 34 -13.57 -4.95 19.42
CA GLU A 34 -13.65 -3.82 20.35
C GLU A 34 -12.88 -2.59 19.82
N VAL A 35 -12.30 -2.72 18.61
CA VAL A 35 -11.50 -1.65 18.01
C VAL A 35 -12.40 -0.67 17.25
N LEU A 36 -12.34 0.60 17.60
CA LEU A 36 -13.01 1.65 16.84
C LEU A 36 -12.24 1.95 15.55
N PRO A 37 -12.93 2.38 14.47
CA PRO A 37 -12.29 2.66 13.18
C PRO A 37 -11.11 3.63 13.25
N ASP A 38 -11.18 4.63 14.11
CA ASP A 38 -10.13 5.67 14.33
C ASP A 38 -8.90 5.12 15.07
N HIS A 39 -9.02 3.95 15.71
CA HIS A 39 -7.93 3.30 16.43
C HIS A 39 -7.30 2.15 15.65
N VAL A 40 -7.72 1.95 14.40
CA VAL A 40 -7.17 0.89 13.55
C VAL A 40 -5.79 1.30 13.05
N ASP A 41 -4.79 0.47 13.31
CA ASP A 41 -3.48 0.56 12.70
C ASP A 41 -3.45 -0.29 11.43
N THR A 42 -3.27 0.35 10.28
CA THR A 42 -3.19 -0.29 8.97
C THR A 42 -1.74 -0.44 8.48
N THR A 43 -0.76 -0.08 9.31
CA THR A 43 0.65 -0.18 8.97
C THR A 43 1.03 -1.62 8.63
N THR A 44 1.72 -1.80 7.53
CA THR A 44 2.16 -3.11 7.06
C THR A 44 3.57 -3.06 6.48
N GLN A 45 4.21 -4.24 6.37
CA GLN A 45 5.54 -4.38 5.81
C GLN A 45 5.48 -5.08 4.45
N LEU A 46 6.10 -4.47 3.45
CA LEU A 46 6.35 -5.06 2.13
C LEU A 46 7.86 -5.25 1.97
N GLY A 47 8.37 -6.41 2.37
CA GLY A 47 9.81 -6.63 2.46
C GLY A 47 10.45 -5.67 3.47
N SER A 48 11.32 -4.79 3.00
CA SER A 48 11.97 -3.74 3.82
C SER A 48 11.22 -2.41 3.83
N ILE A 49 10.10 -2.30 3.11
CA ILE A 49 9.34 -1.06 2.97
C ILE A 49 8.16 -1.10 3.93
N GLU A 50 8.04 -0.08 4.78
CA GLU A 50 6.88 0.14 5.62
C GLU A 50 5.84 0.98 4.87
N LEU A 51 4.62 0.47 4.82
CA LEU A 51 3.46 1.15 4.25
C LEU A 51 2.49 1.53 5.38
N ARG A 52 1.99 2.74 5.38
CA ARG A 52 0.97 3.20 6.32
C ARG A 52 -0.42 2.68 5.96
N VAL A 53 -0.65 2.44 4.67
CA VAL A 53 -1.87 1.86 4.14
C VAL A 53 -1.48 0.70 3.23
N PRO A 54 -2.04 -0.52 3.41
CA PRO A 54 -1.66 -1.71 2.66
C PRO A 54 -2.25 -1.72 1.24
N LEU A 55 -2.05 -0.64 0.49
CA LEU A 55 -2.52 -0.50 -0.88
C LEU A 55 -1.35 -0.36 -1.84
N LEU A 56 -1.41 -1.15 -2.90
CA LEU A 56 -0.46 -1.13 -4.00
C LEU A 56 -1.22 -0.87 -5.30
N SER A 57 -0.74 0.03 -6.16
CA SER A 57 -1.27 0.14 -7.51
C SER A 57 -0.52 -0.77 -8.46
N ALA A 58 -1.26 -1.41 -9.37
CA ALA A 58 -0.70 -2.36 -10.32
C ALA A 58 0.21 -1.68 -11.35
N ALA A 59 1.29 -2.37 -11.75
CA ALA A 59 2.21 -1.94 -12.80
C ALA A 59 1.59 -2.15 -14.19
N MET A 60 0.51 -1.45 -14.46
CA MET A 60 -0.25 -1.53 -15.69
C MET A 60 -0.16 -0.22 -16.46
N ASP A 61 -0.04 -0.35 -17.78
CA ASP A 61 -0.13 0.75 -18.73
C ASP A 61 -1.45 1.52 -18.52
N THR A 62 -1.40 2.84 -18.60
CA THR A 62 -2.52 3.76 -18.35
C THR A 62 -3.12 3.71 -16.93
N VAL A 63 -2.59 2.91 -16.02
CA VAL A 63 -3.02 2.82 -14.62
C VAL A 63 -2.01 3.48 -13.70
N THR A 64 -0.77 2.97 -13.67
CA THR A 64 0.25 3.49 -12.73
C THR A 64 1.38 4.17 -13.48
N GLU A 65 1.27 5.46 -13.61
CA GLU A 65 2.31 6.39 -14.02
C GLU A 65 2.71 7.28 -12.83
N ALA A 66 3.69 8.18 -13.00
CA ALA A 66 4.19 9.03 -11.91
C ALA A 66 3.09 9.77 -11.14
N PRO A 67 2.05 10.36 -11.75
CA PRO A 67 1.01 11.07 -11.01
C PRO A 67 0.29 10.18 -9.99
N LEU A 68 -0.10 8.95 -10.39
CA LEU A 68 -0.76 8.02 -9.47
C LEU A 68 0.22 7.48 -8.43
N ALA A 69 1.45 7.14 -8.83
CA ALA A 69 2.47 6.66 -7.89
C ALA A 69 2.77 7.69 -6.79
N VAL A 70 2.84 8.98 -7.16
CA VAL A 70 2.98 10.09 -6.18
C VAL A 70 1.76 10.20 -5.28
N ALA A 71 0.55 10.10 -5.82
CA ALA A 71 -0.69 10.16 -5.03
C ALA A 71 -0.75 9.00 -4.03
N MET A 72 -0.47 7.77 -4.48
CA MET A 72 -0.41 6.58 -3.62
C MET A 72 0.60 6.74 -2.48
N ALA A 73 1.80 7.22 -2.79
CA ALA A 73 2.83 7.45 -1.78
C ALA A 73 2.44 8.51 -0.75
N ARG A 74 1.70 9.55 -1.16
CA ARG A 74 1.19 10.60 -0.26
C ARG A 74 0.15 10.09 0.73
N GLU A 75 -0.66 9.13 0.31
CA GLU A 75 -1.66 8.48 1.17
C GLU A 75 -1.06 7.35 2.03
N GLY A 76 0.19 6.97 1.78
CA GLY A 76 0.90 5.95 2.57
C GLY A 76 0.89 4.55 1.95
N GLY A 77 0.40 4.41 0.73
CA GLY A 77 0.53 3.22 -0.11
C GLY A 77 1.77 3.28 -1.01
N ILE A 78 1.82 2.42 -2.02
CA ILE A 78 2.92 2.38 -2.99
C ILE A 78 2.40 2.23 -4.42
N GLY A 79 2.95 2.99 -5.34
CA GLY A 79 2.73 2.86 -6.77
C GLY A 79 3.87 2.12 -7.44
N ILE A 80 3.55 1.19 -8.34
CA ILE A 80 4.53 0.43 -9.10
C ILE A 80 4.41 0.85 -10.57
N LEU A 81 5.45 1.53 -11.09
CA LEU A 81 5.47 1.94 -12.48
C LEU A 81 5.55 0.74 -13.42
N HIS A 82 4.79 0.79 -14.51
CA HIS A 82 4.91 -0.19 -15.58
C HIS A 82 6.15 0.10 -16.43
N ARG A 83 6.59 -0.91 -17.20
CA ARG A 83 7.77 -0.80 -18.08
C ARG A 83 7.43 -0.64 -19.57
N ASN A 84 6.17 -0.42 -19.90
CA ASN A 84 5.72 -0.29 -21.30
C ASN A 84 5.92 1.14 -21.81
N LEU A 85 7.16 1.63 -21.68
CA LEU A 85 7.61 2.97 -22.10
C LEU A 85 8.98 2.86 -22.77
N SER A 86 9.37 3.86 -23.52
CA SER A 86 10.75 3.98 -23.96
C SER A 86 11.68 4.19 -22.75
N PRO A 87 12.97 3.86 -22.83
CA PRO A 87 13.90 4.13 -21.73
C PRO A 87 13.93 5.60 -21.30
N GLU A 88 13.79 6.51 -22.26
CA GLU A 88 13.78 7.96 -22.05
C GLU A 88 12.51 8.39 -21.28
N ASP A 89 11.34 7.90 -21.71
CA ASP A 89 10.06 8.21 -21.06
C ASP A 89 10.00 7.60 -19.67
N GLN A 90 10.48 6.38 -19.50
CA GLN A 90 10.54 5.76 -18.18
C GLN A 90 11.47 6.51 -17.21
N ALA A 91 12.59 7.00 -17.70
CA ALA A 91 13.48 7.84 -16.91
C ALA A 91 12.80 9.16 -16.51
N ALA A 92 11.99 9.75 -17.39
CA ALA A 92 11.20 10.94 -17.08
C ALA A 92 10.17 10.68 -15.98
N GLU A 93 9.43 9.56 -16.04
CA GLU A 93 8.49 9.15 -14.99
C GLU A 93 9.19 8.98 -13.63
N VAL A 94 10.34 8.32 -13.60
CA VAL A 94 11.14 8.14 -12.39
C VAL A 94 11.63 9.49 -11.85
N CYS A 95 12.08 10.40 -12.71
CA CYS A 95 12.48 11.74 -12.30
C CYS A 95 11.34 12.51 -11.63
N LEU A 96 10.12 12.40 -12.14
CA LEU A 96 8.94 13.03 -11.52
C LEU A 96 8.68 12.51 -10.12
N LEU A 97 8.90 11.23 -9.85
CA LEU A 97 8.80 10.66 -8.51
C LEU A 97 9.82 11.26 -7.54
N TYR A 98 11.09 11.38 -7.96
CA TYR A 98 12.15 11.93 -7.13
C TYR A 98 12.02 13.43 -6.87
N THR A 99 11.45 14.18 -7.80
CA THR A 99 11.27 15.63 -7.67
C THR A 99 9.96 16.02 -7.01
N SER A 100 9.03 15.07 -6.83
CA SER A 100 7.77 15.32 -6.15
C SER A 100 7.98 15.57 -4.66
N PRO A 101 7.32 16.58 -4.06
CA PRO A 101 7.47 16.86 -2.63
C PRO A 101 7.00 15.67 -1.80
N SER A 102 7.88 15.17 -0.95
CA SER A 102 7.58 14.09 -0.03
C SER A 102 6.56 14.54 1.03
N PRO A 103 5.70 13.64 1.54
CA PRO A 103 4.89 13.91 2.72
C PRO A 103 5.69 14.41 3.93
N ARG A 104 6.97 14.02 4.03
CA ARG A 104 7.91 14.50 5.06
C ARG A 104 8.28 15.97 4.90
N ASP A 105 8.22 16.51 3.68
CA ASP A 105 8.56 17.91 3.42
C ASP A 105 7.43 18.85 3.85
N ARG A 106 6.19 18.37 3.85
CA ARG A 106 5.02 19.13 4.32
C ARG A 106 5.07 19.41 5.84
N THR A 107 5.75 18.60 6.62
CA THR A 107 5.93 18.82 8.06
C THR A 107 7.04 19.80 8.38
N ARG A 108 8.03 19.98 7.50
CA ARG A 108 9.12 20.95 7.68
C ARG A 108 8.70 22.39 7.36
N SER A 109 7.70 22.59 6.51
CA SER A 109 7.24 23.94 6.14
C SER A 109 6.33 24.61 7.18
N ARG A 110 6.02 23.96 8.31
CA ARG A 110 5.21 24.49 9.42
C ARG A 110 6.01 24.95 10.62
N MET A 111 7.29 25.28 10.46
CA MET A 111 7.98 26.06 11.49
C MET A 111 7.50 27.51 11.37
N PRO A 112 6.84 28.09 12.39
CA PRO A 112 6.58 29.51 12.41
C PRO A 112 7.93 30.22 12.45
N SER A 113 8.16 31.14 11.51
CA SER A 113 9.25 32.07 11.64
C SER A 113 9.00 32.85 12.93
N SER A 114 9.75 32.57 13.98
CA SER A 114 9.78 33.40 15.18
C SER A 114 10.30 34.78 14.77
N ALA A 115 9.43 35.76 14.86
CA ALA A 115 9.79 37.16 14.89
C ALA A 115 10.53 37.45 16.19
#